data_5d90de83dbb9c80af61da79295e42c99
#
_entry.id   5d90de83dbb9c80af61da79295e42c99
#
_cell.length_a   1.000
_cell.length_b   1.000
_cell.length_c   1.000
_cell.angle_alpha   90.00
_cell.angle_beta   90.00
_cell.angle_gamma   90.00
#
_symmetry.space_group_name_H-M   'P 1'
#
loop_
_entity.id
_entity.type
_entity.pdbx_description
1 polymer ?
#
loop_
_entity_poly.entity_id
_entity_poly.type
_entity_poly.pdbx_seq_one_letter_code
_entity_poly.pdbx_strand_id
1 'polypeptide(L)'
;VDGNGEPAPPPAIRPVRHGRVVDGEALDAVLEPLLRRARSRGFPPAVRTRAALLVPPGLDDEEQLRFKEIGLRHGLGTMRLVDAVTAAARGAGLALNEPGGQMVIDIGGGKACVAAVSMGGVVSWHWSEFGGEALDLALMEHMETRYQVRVSQREAERVKTELGSVYPLKEPGRIEAVGIQTRSGLEQKVGLDDGEMRDVLVDACEPLVQAIEHGFKAVPPEVASDISRAGVALVGGGALLRGLPKFLEERTGLPFRVAPEPLDALIRGGQALGLRGAVPQPAPAPAGGE
;
A
#
# COMPACT_ATOMS: atom_id res chain seq x y z
N VAL A 1 -19.91 23.32 -1.49
CA VAL A 1 -21.20 22.96 -2.07
C VAL A 1 -20.88 22.21 -3.33
N ASP A 2 -21.36 20.99 -3.50
CA ASP A 2 -21.24 20.26 -4.76
C ASP A 2 -22.07 20.93 -5.86
N GLY A 3 -21.93 20.47 -7.12
CA GLY A 3 -22.65 21.05 -8.25
C GLY A 3 -24.19 20.97 -8.17
N ASN A 4 -24.75 20.33 -7.12
CA ASN A 4 -26.17 20.22 -6.84
C ASN A 4 -26.62 21.13 -5.66
N GLY A 5 -25.72 21.95 -5.11
CA GLY A 5 -26.04 22.82 -3.98
C GLY A 5 -26.04 22.12 -2.62
N GLU A 6 -25.67 20.85 -2.56
CA GLU A 6 -25.50 20.14 -1.30
C GLU A 6 -24.14 20.49 -0.64
N PRO A 7 -24.07 20.52 0.70
CA PRO A 7 -22.80 20.74 1.36
C PRO A 7 -21.83 19.65 0.94
N ALA A 8 -20.62 20.04 0.49
CA ALA A 8 -19.58 19.08 0.15
C ALA A 8 -19.42 18.07 1.32
N PRO A 9 -19.30 16.77 1.05
CA PRO A 9 -19.13 15.81 2.12
C PRO A 9 -17.90 16.22 2.95
N PRO A 10 -17.95 16.06 4.29
CA PRO A 10 -16.83 16.41 5.13
C PRO A 10 -15.57 15.68 4.64
N PRO A 11 -14.39 16.30 4.73
CA PRO A 11 -13.16 15.68 4.29
C PRO A 11 -13.01 14.32 4.98
N ALA A 12 -12.65 13.29 4.21
CA ALA A 12 -12.49 11.94 4.72
C ALA A 12 -11.43 11.98 5.85
N ILE A 13 -11.87 11.66 7.07
CA ILE A 13 -10.97 11.57 8.23
C ILE A 13 -10.14 10.31 8.06
N ARG A 14 -8.82 10.46 8.03
CA ARG A 14 -7.86 9.33 8.01
C ARG A 14 -7.30 9.15 9.41
N PRO A 15 -7.83 8.23 10.21
CA PRO A 15 -7.43 8.06 11.60
C PRO A 15 -6.02 7.49 11.76
N VAL A 16 -5.51 6.84 10.71
CA VAL A 16 -4.15 6.31 10.67
C VAL A 16 -3.41 6.96 9.51
N ARG A 17 -2.23 7.53 9.81
CA ARG A 17 -1.31 8.07 8.80
C ARG A 17 0.07 7.48 9.00
N HIS A 18 0.71 7.05 7.91
CA HIS A 18 2.05 6.45 7.95
C HIS A 18 2.18 5.28 8.97
N GLY A 19 1.07 4.54 9.16
CA GLY A 19 1.00 3.44 10.11
C GLY A 19 0.89 3.86 11.59
N ARG A 20 0.75 5.15 11.90
CA ARG A 20 0.55 5.70 13.25
C ARG A 20 -0.89 6.17 13.43
N VAL A 21 -1.44 5.94 14.61
CA VAL A 21 -2.76 6.45 14.98
C VAL A 21 -2.64 7.95 15.25
N VAL A 22 -3.29 8.76 14.40
CA VAL A 22 -3.31 10.23 14.52
C VAL A 22 -4.63 10.74 15.13
N ASP A 23 -5.70 9.96 15.03
CA ASP A 23 -7.01 10.27 15.59
C ASP A 23 -7.65 8.98 16.11
N GLY A 24 -7.63 8.81 17.44
CA GLY A 24 -8.15 7.62 18.10
C GLY A 24 -9.68 7.51 18.04
N GLU A 25 -10.39 8.63 18.15
CA GLU A 25 -11.87 8.65 18.10
C GLU A 25 -12.37 8.30 16.69
N ALA A 26 -11.74 8.87 15.68
CA ALA A 26 -12.06 8.53 14.29
C ALA A 26 -11.71 7.06 13.99
N LEU A 27 -10.62 6.52 14.56
CA LEU A 27 -10.29 5.11 14.43
C LEU A 27 -11.34 4.22 15.10
N ASP A 28 -11.79 4.56 16.29
CA ASP A 28 -12.86 3.85 17.00
C ASP A 28 -14.15 3.85 16.17
N ALA A 29 -14.51 4.99 15.56
CA ALA A 29 -15.68 5.11 14.69
C ALA A 29 -15.60 4.23 13.43
N VAL A 30 -14.40 4.01 12.89
CA VAL A 30 -14.17 3.09 11.76
C VAL A 30 -14.19 1.62 12.20
N LEU A 31 -13.57 1.30 13.35
CA LEU A 31 -13.45 -0.07 13.83
C LEU A 31 -14.78 -0.65 14.32
N GLU A 32 -15.60 0.15 15.00
CA GLU A 32 -16.83 -0.31 15.63
C GLU A 32 -17.79 -1.03 14.65
N PRO A 33 -18.17 -0.46 13.48
CA PRO A 33 -19.04 -1.14 12.54
C PRO A 33 -18.40 -2.40 11.94
N LEU A 34 -17.08 -2.40 11.71
CA LEU A 34 -16.37 -3.56 11.19
C LEU A 34 -16.37 -4.71 12.19
N LEU A 35 -16.08 -4.42 13.45
CA LEU A 35 -16.08 -5.41 14.53
C LEU A 35 -17.50 -5.92 14.82
N ARG A 36 -18.51 -5.05 14.78
CA ARG A 36 -19.92 -5.45 14.90
C ARG A 36 -20.31 -6.41 13.79
N ARG A 37 -19.95 -6.12 12.55
CA ARG A 37 -20.19 -6.99 11.40
C ARG A 37 -19.45 -8.33 11.50
N ALA A 38 -18.23 -8.34 12.03
CA ALA A 38 -17.46 -9.56 12.25
C ALA A 38 -18.12 -10.45 13.33
N ARG A 39 -18.61 -9.84 14.42
CA ARG A 39 -19.29 -10.54 15.54
C ARG A 39 -20.66 -11.08 15.13
N SER A 40 -21.42 -10.37 14.29
CA SER A 40 -22.75 -10.80 13.84
C SER A 40 -22.77 -12.06 12.97
N ARG A 41 -21.62 -12.48 12.46
CA ARG A 41 -21.48 -13.69 11.61
C ARG A 41 -21.34 -15.01 12.37
N GLY A 42 -21.80 -15.07 13.64
CA GLY A 42 -21.98 -16.33 14.35
C GLY A 42 -20.91 -16.69 15.37
N PHE A 43 -20.14 -15.73 15.86
CA PHE A 43 -19.28 -15.97 17.01
C PHE A 43 -20.09 -15.86 18.31
N PRO A 44 -20.14 -16.92 19.15
CA PRO A 44 -20.81 -16.84 20.45
C PRO A 44 -20.17 -15.74 21.31
N PRO A 45 -20.95 -14.99 22.10
CA PRO A 45 -20.43 -13.90 22.95
C PRO A 45 -19.35 -14.33 23.95
N ALA A 46 -19.30 -15.63 24.27
CA ALA A 46 -18.35 -16.20 25.24
C ALA A 46 -16.97 -16.57 24.62
N VAL A 47 -16.83 -16.54 23.30
CA VAL A 47 -15.54 -16.85 22.66
C VAL A 47 -14.72 -15.57 22.63
N ARG A 48 -13.61 -15.55 23.36
CA ARG A 48 -12.62 -14.45 23.29
C ARG A 48 -12.16 -14.31 21.85
N THR A 49 -12.55 -13.23 21.19
CA THR A 49 -12.15 -12.92 19.82
C THR A 49 -10.63 -12.73 19.79
N ARG A 50 -9.96 -13.54 18.98
CA ARG A 50 -8.54 -13.35 18.69
C ARG A 50 -8.43 -12.43 17.50
N ALA A 51 -7.62 -11.38 17.62
CA ALA A 51 -7.33 -10.46 16.55
C ALA A 51 -5.84 -10.45 16.24
N ALA A 52 -5.48 -10.38 14.97
CA ALA A 52 -4.15 -10.05 14.52
C ALA A 52 -4.21 -8.64 13.90
N LEU A 53 -3.44 -7.73 14.43
CA LEU A 53 -3.30 -6.38 13.90
C LEU A 53 -1.98 -6.31 13.13
N LEU A 54 -2.07 -5.98 11.86
CA LEU A 54 -0.89 -5.72 11.03
C LEU A 54 -0.36 -4.33 11.36
N VAL A 55 0.88 -4.28 11.77
CA VAL A 55 1.55 -3.05 12.16
C VAL A 55 2.81 -2.84 11.32
N PRO A 56 3.19 -1.58 11.03
CA PRO A 56 4.44 -1.32 10.33
C PRO A 56 5.64 -1.83 11.11
N PRO A 57 6.75 -2.16 10.43
CA PRO A 57 8.00 -2.50 11.11
C PRO A 57 8.54 -1.28 11.87
N GLY A 58 9.28 -1.54 12.94
CA GLY A 58 9.98 -0.51 13.69
C GLY A 58 9.12 0.31 14.66
N LEU A 59 7.93 -0.16 15.02
CA LEU A 59 7.15 0.48 16.10
C LEU A 59 7.87 0.34 17.44
N ASP A 60 7.95 1.43 18.18
CA ASP A 60 8.40 1.42 19.57
C ASP A 60 7.37 0.81 20.51
N ASP A 61 7.76 0.61 21.79
CA ASP A 61 6.90 -0.04 22.76
C ASP A 61 5.65 0.81 23.10
N GLU A 62 5.75 2.15 23.05
CA GLU A 62 4.62 3.05 23.30
C GLU A 62 3.59 2.96 22.17
N GLU A 63 4.03 2.97 20.92
CA GLU A 63 3.18 2.80 19.75
C GLU A 63 2.49 1.43 19.75
N GLN A 64 3.23 0.36 20.08
CA GLN A 64 2.66 -0.97 20.22
C GLN A 64 1.61 -1.03 21.34
N LEU A 65 1.84 -0.35 22.47
CA LEU A 65 0.88 -0.28 23.56
C LEU A 65 -0.40 0.43 23.13
N ARG A 66 -0.30 1.55 22.41
CA ARG A 66 -1.48 2.28 21.88
C ARG A 66 -2.36 1.37 21.01
N PHE A 67 -1.78 0.57 20.13
CA PHE A 67 -2.54 -0.38 19.34
C PHE A 67 -3.22 -1.46 20.20
N LYS A 68 -2.53 -1.96 21.24
CA LYS A 68 -3.10 -2.93 22.18
C LYS A 68 -4.28 -2.34 22.97
N GLU A 69 -4.16 -1.10 23.43
CA GLU A 69 -5.22 -0.38 24.14
C GLU A 69 -6.49 -0.22 23.29
N ILE A 70 -6.34 0.14 22.01
CA ILE A 70 -7.45 0.22 21.07
C ILE A 70 -8.16 -1.14 21.00
N GLY A 71 -7.41 -2.23 20.85
CA GLY A 71 -8.01 -3.56 20.84
C GLY A 71 -8.77 -3.89 22.12
N LEU A 72 -8.23 -3.55 23.26
CA LEU A 72 -8.89 -3.77 24.57
C LEU A 72 -10.19 -2.96 24.70
N ARG A 73 -10.19 -1.69 24.29
CA ARG A 73 -11.41 -0.84 24.29
C ARG A 73 -12.53 -1.46 23.45
N HIS A 74 -12.18 -2.10 22.36
CA HIS A 74 -13.14 -2.80 21.49
C HIS A 74 -13.44 -4.24 21.93
N GLY A 75 -13.01 -4.67 23.13
CA GLY A 75 -13.34 -6.00 23.66
C GLY A 75 -12.67 -7.15 22.93
N LEU A 76 -11.52 -6.91 22.28
CA LEU A 76 -10.71 -7.97 21.69
C LEU A 76 -9.93 -8.66 22.81
N GLY A 77 -10.28 -9.89 23.15
CA GLY A 77 -9.72 -10.60 24.32
C GLY A 77 -8.25 -10.98 24.19
N THR A 78 -7.77 -11.20 22.99
CA THR A 78 -6.34 -11.43 22.68
C THR A 78 -6.03 -10.77 21.34
N MET A 79 -5.15 -9.78 21.39
CA MET A 79 -4.66 -9.13 20.18
C MET A 79 -3.17 -9.41 20.00
N ARG A 80 -2.80 -9.83 18.81
CA ARG A 80 -1.43 -10.00 18.39
C ARG A 80 -1.05 -8.88 17.43
N LEU A 81 0.07 -8.26 17.65
CA LEU A 81 0.71 -7.42 16.65
C LEU A 81 1.50 -8.32 15.72
N VAL A 82 1.31 -8.15 14.43
CA VAL A 82 2.00 -8.90 13.37
C VAL A 82 2.69 -7.88 12.47
N ASP A 83 3.96 -8.06 12.27
CA ASP A 83 4.72 -7.23 11.36
C ASP A 83 4.16 -7.31 9.93
N ALA A 84 3.82 -6.15 9.37
CA ALA A 84 3.17 -6.04 8.06
C ALA A 84 4.06 -6.55 6.92
N VAL A 85 5.38 -6.37 7.02
CA VAL A 85 6.35 -6.87 6.03
C VAL A 85 6.38 -8.38 6.03
N THR A 86 6.45 -8.98 7.21
CA THR A 86 6.42 -10.45 7.36
C THR A 86 5.08 -11.02 6.85
N ALA A 87 3.98 -10.32 7.13
CA ALA A 87 2.66 -10.68 6.60
C ALA A 87 2.62 -10.54 5.07
N ALA A 88 3.12 -9.44 4.52
CA ALA A 88 3.20 -9.22 3.08
C ALA A 88 4.01 -10.32 2.38
N ALA A 89 5.19 -10.63 2.90
CA ALA A 89 6.06 -11.69 2.37
C ALA A 89 5.39 -13.07 2.43
N ARG A 90 4.75 -13.40 3.55
CA ARG A 90 4.00 -14.66 3.71
C ARG A 90 2.81 -14.74 2.75
N GLY A 91 2.07 -13.65 2.61
CA GLY A 91 0.92 -13.57 1.70
C GLY A 91 1.31 -13.61 0.23
N ALA A 92 2.49 -13.10 -0.11
CA ALA A 92 3.09 -13.20 -1.44
C ALA A 92 3.59 -14.62 -1.77
N GLY A 93 3.51 -15.56 -0.82
CA GLY A 93 3.98 -16.93 -0.98
C GLY A 93 5.50 -17.09 -0.91
N LEU A 94 6.20 -16.12 -0.25
CA LEU A 94 7.62 -16.23 -0.03
C LEU A 94 7.94 -17.29 1.02
N ALA A 95 9.03 -18.05 0.80
CA ALA A 95 9.45 -19.14 1.67
C ALA A 95 10.25 -18.61 2.87
N LEU A 96 9.56 -18.06 3.86
CA LEU A 96 10.17 -17.36 4.99
C LEU A 96 11.05 -18.26 5.89
N ASN A 97 10.81 -19.57 5.90
CA ASN A 97 11.51 -20.51 6.77
C ASN A 97 12.73 -21.17 6.09
N GLU A 98 12.99 -20.83 4.83
CA GLU A 98 14.10 -21.36 4.07
C GLU A 98 15.30 -20.40 4.14
N PRO A 99 16.54 -20.94 4.07
CA PRO A 99 17.70 -20.09 3.88
C PRO A 99 17.58 -19.32 2.56
N GLY A 100 18.01 -18.07 2.58
CA GLY A 100 18.04 -17.21 1.40
C GLY A 100 17.37 -15.87 1.65
N GLY A 101 17.83 -14.87 0.90
CA GLY A 101 17.28 -13.52 0.91
C GLY A 101 16.11 -13.40 -0.06
N GLN A 102 15.04 -12.74 0.36
CA GLN A 102 13.87 -12.46 -0.45
C GLN A 102 13.44 -11.00 -0.25
N MET A 103 12.85 -10.40 -1.27
CA MET A 103 12.37 -9.02 -1.18
C MET A 103 10.88 -8.95 -1.52
N VAL A 104 10.16 -8.16 -0.75
CA VAL A 104 8.74 -7.84 -0.97
C VAL A 104 8.57 -6.33 -0.98
N ILE A 105 7.70 -5.86 -1.85
CA ILE A 105 7.30 -4.45 -1.89
C ILE A 105 5.79 -4.38 -1.74
N ASP A 106 5.35 -3.74 -0.67
CA ASP A 106 3.93 -3.43 -0.43
C ASP A 106 3.65 -2.03 -0.93
N ILE A 107 2.85 -1.92 -1.98
CA ILE A 107 2.47 -0.63 -2.60
C ILE A 107 1.02 -0.34 -2.24
N GLY A 108 0.85 0.46 -1.20
CA GLY A 108 -0.46 0.88 -0.70
C GLY A 108 -1.03 2.13 -1.40
N GLY A 109 -2.04 2.72 -0.80
CA GLY A 109 -2.63 3.98 -1.27
C GLY A 109 -1.72 5.18 -1.03
N GLY A 110 -1.22 5.37 0.19
CA GLY A 110 -0.45 6.55 0.57
C GLY A 110 1.06 6.36 0.56
N LYS A 111 1.57 5.14 0.58
CA LYS A 111 3.01 4.85 0.58
C LYS A 111 3.33 3.42 0.18
N ALA A 112 4.62 3.18 -0.11
CA ALA A 112 5.15 1.85 -0.33
C ALA A 112 6.20 1.47 0.74
N CYS A 113 6.28 0.18 1.05
CA CYS A 113 7.33 -0.41 1.88
C CYS A 113 8.16 -1.38 1.06
N VAL A 114 9.43 -1.09 0.92
CA VAL A 114 10.42 -2.00 0.32
C VAL A 114 11.12 -2.73 1.44
N ALA A 115 11.06 -4.06 1.46
CA ALA A 115 11.65 -4.81 2.55
C ALA A 115 12.30 -6.12 2.11
N ALA A 116 13.45 -6.42 2.71
CA ALA A 116 14.15 -7.68 2.56
C ALA A 116 13.93 -8.57 3.79
N VAL A 117 13.67 -9.84 3.55
CA VAL A 117 13.45 -10.86 4.57
C VAL A 117 14.39 -12.03 4.34
N SER A 118 14.87 -12.63 5.42
CA SER A 118 15.68 -13.85 5.39
C SER A 118 15.47 -14.64 6.68
N MET A 119 15.39 -15.96 6.58
CA MET A 119 15.25 -16.87 7.73
C MET A 119 14.11 -16.48 8.69
N GLY A 120 13.00 -15.99 8.14
CA GLY A 120 11.81 -15.57 8.90
C GLY A 120 11.90 -14.21 9.59
N GLY A 121 13.01 -13.51 9.45
CA GLY A 121 13.23 -12.17 10.00
C GLY A 121 13.29 -11.09 8.93
N VAL A 122 12.96 -9.86 9.31
CA VAL A 122 13.16 -8.66 8.47
C VAL A 122 14.64 -8.27 8.58
N VAL A 123 15.33 -8.24 7.43
CA VAL A 123 16.75 -7.86 7.32
C VAL A 123 16.89 -6.35 7.18
N SER A 124 16.07 -5.76 6.32
CA SER A 124 16.01 -4.32 6.11
C SER A 124 14.62 -3.92 5.63
N TRP A 125 14.26 -2.68 5.85
CA TRP A 125 13.03 -2.09 5.31
C TRP A 125 13.23 -0.60 5.07
N HIS A 126 12.49 -0.09 4.08
CA HIS A 126 12.52 1.32 3.72
C HIS A 126 11.14 1.77 3.25
N TRP A 127 10.70 2.94 3.72
CA TRP A 127 9.46 3.56 3.29
C TRP A 127 9.70 4.51 2.12
N SER A 128 8.74 4.55 1.21
CA SER A 128 8.63 5.56 0.16
C SER A 128 7.29 6.26 0.28
N GLU A 129 7.25 7.56 0.07
CA GLU A 129 6.01 8.34 -0.03
C GLU A 129 5.23 8.04 -1.33
N PHE A 130 5.71 7.09 -2.11
CA PHE A 130 5.02 6.60 -3.30
C PHE A 130 3.85 5.68 -2.93
N GLY A 131 2.71 5.90 -3.60
CA GLY A 131 1.52 5.06 -3.48
C GLY A 131 0.47 5.42 -4.54
N GLY A 132 -0.67 4.77 -4.49
CA GLY A 132 -1.77 5.04 -5.42
C GLY A 132 -2.20 6.50 -5.46
N GLU A 133 -2.13 7.20 -4.33
CA GLU A 133 -2.46 8.62 -4.19
C GLU A 133 -1.46 9.54 -4.89
N ALA A 134 -0.17 9.20 -4.88
CA ALA A 134 0.84 9.97 -5.60
C ALA A 134 0.58 9.93 -7.12
N LEU A 135 0.14 8.77 -7.63
CA LEU A 135 -0.26 8.62 -9.03
C LEU A 135 -1.53 9.43 -9.34
N ASP A 136 -2.54 9.41 -8.45
CA ASP A 136 -3.74 10.22 -8.61
C ASP A 136 -3.42 11.71 -8.65
N LEU A 137 -2.57 12.19 -7.74
CA LEU A 137 -2.14 13.58 -7.68
C LEU A 137 -1.39 14.00 -8.94
N ALA A 138 -0.48 13.16 -9.47
CA ALA A 138 0.22 13.44 -10.71
C ALA A 138 -0.74 13.58 -11.89
N LEU A 139 -1.75 12.71 -11.99
CA LEU A 139 -2.79 12.81 -13.02
C LEU A 139 -3.65 14.08 -12.84
N MET A 140 -4.02 14.43 -11.61
CA MET A 140 -4.78 15.65 -11.32
C MET A 140 -4.00 16.90 -11.74
N GLU A 141 -2.72 16.99 -11.35
CA GLU A 141 -1.85 18.09 -11.70
C GLU A 141 -1.64 18.20 -13.22
N HIS A 142 -1.46 17.08 -13.88
CA HIS A 142 -1.35 17.04 -15.35
C HIS A 142 -2.62 17.58 -16.02
N MET A 143 -3.80 17.12 -15.60
CA MET A 143 -5.07 17.58 -16.17
C MET A 143 -5.33 19.07 -15.88
N GLU A 144 -4.97 19.56 -14.71
CA GLU A 144 -5.10 21.00 -14.40
C GLU A 144 -4.12 21.84 -15.23
N THR A 145 -2.87 21.41 -15.38
CA THR A 145 -1.85 22.15 -16.09
C THR A 145 -2.06 22.13 -17.60
N ARG A 146 -2.33 20.95 -18.17
CA ARG A 146 -2.41 20.74 -19.62
C ARG A 146 -3.73 21.19 -20.21
N TYR A 147 -4.84 20.87 -19.52
CA TYR A 147 -6.19 21.08 -20.02
C TYR A 147 -6.94 22.19 -19.28
N GLN A 148 -6.36 22.72 -18.20
CA GLN A 148 -7.01 23.70 -17.30
C GLN A 148 -8.33 23.17 -16.73
N VAL A 149 -8.38 21.85 -16.47
CA VAL A 149 -9.52 21.16 -15.91
C VAL A 149 -9.12 20.51 -14.58
N ARG A 150 -9.76 20.93 -13.51
CA ARG A 150 -9.58 20.34 -12.19
C ARG A 150 -10.50 19.16 -12.03
N VAL A 151 -9.93 17.98 -11.83
CA VAL A 151 -10.67 16.74 -11.58
C VAL A 151 -10.66 16.38 -10.10
N SER A 152 -11.65 15.61 -9.66
CA SER A 152 -11.64 15.04 -8.31
C SER A 152 -10.64 13.89 -8.20
N GLN A 153 -10.17 13.59 -6.97
CA GLN A 153 -9.32 12.43 -6.74
C GLN A 153 -9.98 11.12 -7.20
N ARG A 154 -11.29 10.99 -7.02
CA ARG A 154 -12.05 9.81 -7.50
C ARG A 154 -12.00 9.68 -9.02
N GLU A 155 -12.06 10.78 -9.73
CA GLU A 155 -11.95 10.79 -11.18
C GLU A 155 -10.54 10.44 -11.63
N ALA A 156 -9.51 10.97 -10.98
CA ALA A 156 -8.12 10.60 -11.25
C ALA A 156 -7.86 9.11 -10.98
N GLU A 157 -8.40 8.56 -9.88
CA GLU A 157 -8.32 7.13 -9.58
C GLU A 157 -9.03 6.29 -10.65
N ARG A 158 -10.18 6.75 -11.16
CA ARG A 158 -10.86 6.08 -12.29
C ARG A 158 -9.98 6.08 -13.54
N VAL A 159 -9.40 7.22 -13.90
CA VAL A 159 -8.47 7.33 -15.04
C VAL A 159 -7.28 6.39 -14.85
N LYS A 160 -6.65 6.38 -13.66
CA LYS A 160 -5.54 5.48 -13.33
C LYS A 160 -5.93 4.01 -13.53
N THR A 161 -7.09 3.60 -13.03
CA THR A 161 -7.50 2.18 -13.07
C THR A 161 -7.97 1.73 -14.46
N GLU A 162 -8.65 2.59 -15.21
CA GLU A 162 -9.18 2.26 -16.53
C GLU A 162 -8.13 2.42 -17.65
N LEU A 163 -7.27 3.43 -17.57
CA LEU A 163 -6.33 3.79 -18.64
C LEU A 163 -4.88 3.65 -18.25
N GLY A 164 -4.55 3.81 -16.94
CA GLY A 164 -3.17 3.89 -16.47
C GLY A 164 -2.33 2.65 -16.77
N SER A 165 -1.13 2.89 -17.26
CA SER A 165 -0.07 1.91 -17.47
C SER A 165 1.28 2.61 -17.39
N VAL A 166 2.32 1.94 -16.93
CA VAL A 166 3.71 2.43 -16.98
C VAL A 166 4.53 1.70 -18.05
N TYR A 167 3.85 0.92 -18.90
CA TYR A 167 4.46 0.23 -20.04
C TYR A 167 3.51 0.31 -21.24
N PRO A 168 4.02 0.33 -22.49
CA PRO A 168 3.17 0.40 -23.66
C PRO A 168 2.11 -0.68 -23.69
N LEU A 169 0.85 -0.29 -23.87
CA LEU A 169 -0.25 -1.22 -24.02
C LEU A 169 -0.25 -1.83 -25.42
N LYS A 170 -0.69 -3.09 -25.53
CA LYS A 170 -0.85 -3.76 -26.84
C LYS A 170 -1.93 -3.10 -27.68
N GLU A 171 -2.99 -2.65 -27.04
CA GLU A 171 -4.11 -1.95 -27.65
C GLU A 171 -4.20 -0.56 -27.01
N PRO A 172 -3.95 0.52 -27.77
CA PRO A 172 -4.06 1.88 -27.27
C PRO A 172 -5.48 2.16 -26.77
N GLY A 173 -5.57 2.76 -25.59
CA GLY A 173 -6.83 3.11 -24.95
C GLY A 173 -7.11 4.61 -25.02
N ARG A 174 -8.39 4.97 -24.97
CA ARG A 174 -8.86 6.35 -24.80
C ARG A 174 -10.06 6.38 -23.87
N ILE A 175 -10.13 7.37 -22.99
CA ILE A 175 -11.28 7.63 -22.14
C ILE A 175 -11.54 9.13 -22.06
N GLU A 176 -12.74 9.51 -21.61
CA GLU A 176 -13.04 10.88 -21.24
C GLU A 176 -12.95 11.01 -19.71
N ALA A 177 -12.24 12.04 -19.24
CA ALA A 177 -12.30 12.49 -17.86
C ALA A 177 -13.22 13.70 -17.71
N VAL A 178 -13.92 13.79 -16.58
CA VAL A 178 -14.85 14.86 -16.28
C VAL A 178 -14.30 15.71 -15.13
N GLY A 179 -14.27 17.01 -15.30
CA GLY A 179 -13.82 17.93 -14.28
C GLY A 179 -14.41 19.32 -14.44
N ILE A 180 -13.90 20.27 -13.67
CA ILE A 180 -14.31 21.67 -13.68
C ILE A 180 -13.23 22.49 -14.36
N GLN A 181 -13.59 23.19 -15.40
CA GLN A 181 -12.73 24.11 -16.12
C GLN A 181 -12.36 25.29 -15.20
N THR A 182 -11.07 25.53 -14.99
CA THR A 182 -10.55 26.42 -13.95
C THR A 182 -10.95 27.90 -14.14
N ARG A 183 -11.17 28.35 -15.38
CA ARG A 183 -11.53 29.74 -15.70
C ARG A 183 -13.03 30.01 -15.61
N SER A 184 -13.84 29.10 -16.18
CA SER A 184 -15.30 29.31 -16.26
C SER A 184 -16.07 28.75 -15.07
N GLY A 185 -15.47 27.79 -14.32
CA GLY A 185 -16.15 27.04 -13.27
C GLY A 185 -17.19 26.05 -13.78
N LEU A 186 -17.28 25.83 -15.09
CA LEU A 186 -18.24 24.90 -15.70
C LEU A 186 -17.63 23.49 -15.85
N GLU A 187 -18.50 22.49 -15.86
CA GLU A 187 -18.11 21.13 -16.16
C GLU A 187 -17.55 21.02 -17.58
N GLN A 188 -16.44 20.30 -17.71
CA GLN A 188 -15.78 20.05 -18.99
C GLN A 188 -15.30 18.60 -19.05
N LYS A 189 -15.44 17.99 -20.22
CA LYS A 189 -14.87 16.69 -20.55
C LYS A 189 -13.55 16.86 -21.29
N VAL A 190 -12.59 15.98 -20.96
CA VAL A 190 -11.27 15.94 -21.58
C VAL A 190 -11.01 14.53 -22.08
N GLY A 191 -10.66 14.39 -23.35
CA GLY A 191 -10.22 13.12 -23.93
C GLY A 191 -8.76 12.86 -23.58
N LEU A 192 -8.50 11.70 -22.96
CA LEU A 192 -7.18 11.26 -22.55
C LEU A 192 -6.79 10.00 -23.31
N ASP A 193 -5.52 9.87 -23.69
CA ASP A 193 -4.97 8.65 -24.30
C ASP A 193 -3.94 7.98 -23.36
N ASP A 194 -3.73 6.68 -23.54
CA ASP A 194 -2.84 5.89 -22.70
C ASP A 194 -1.37 6.29 -22.81
N GLY A 195 -0.93 6.80 -23.95
CA GLY A 195 0.44 7.25 -24.16
C GLY A 195 0.77 8.45 -23.28
N GLU A 196 -0.11 9.47 -23.32
CA GLU A 196 0.03 10.67 -22.48
C GLU A 196 -0.03 10.32 -20.98
N MET A 197 -1.00 9.49 -20.58
CA MET A 197 -1.14 9.10 -19.19
C MET A 197 0.03 8.24 -18.71
N ARG A 198 0.59 7.43 -19.58
CA ARG A 198 1.79 6.63 -19.27
C ARG A 198 2.98 7.51 -18.94
N ASP A 199 3.23 8.53 -19.72
CA ASP A 199 4.38 9.42 -19.48
C ASP A 199 4.28 10.08 -18.11
N VAL A 200 3.10 10.55 -17.72
CA VAL A 200 2.83 11.10 -16.38
C VAL A 200 3.06 10.07 -15.26
N LEU A 201 2.55 8.84 -15.46
CA LEU A 201 2.66 7.79 -14.45
C LEU A 201 4.08 7.24 -14.32
N VAL A 202 4.85 7.19 -15.40
CA VAL A 202 6.26 6.80 -15.39
C VAL A 202 7.07 7.77 -14.54
N ASP A 203 6.91 9.08 -14.76
CA ASP A 203 7.59 10.10 -13.97
C ASP A 203 7.20 10.02 -12.48
N ALA A 204 5.92 9.80 -12.20
CA ALA A 204 5.42 9.66 -10.84
C ALA A 204 5.93 8.38 -10.12
N CYS A 205 6.41 7.37 -10.85
CA CYS A 205 7.00 6.15 -10.28
C CYS A 205 8.47 6.29 -9.85
N GLU A 206 9.14 7.40 -10.16
CA GLU A 206 10.56 7.58 -9.83
C GLU A 206 10.90 7.41 -8.34
N PRO A 207 10.09 7.93 -7.38
CA PRO A 207 10.34 7.70 -5.96
C PRO A 207 10.29 6.22 -5.55
N LEU A 208 9.48 5.40 -6.22
CA LEU A 208 9.47 3.96 -6.00
C LEU A 208 10.76 3.30 -6.47
N VAL A 209 11.24 3.66 -7.66
CA VAL A 209 12.51 3.14 -8.21
C VAL A 209 13.66 3.46 -7.26
N GLN A 210 13.76 4.71 -6.79
CA GLN A 210 14.79 5.13 -5.84
C GLN A 210 14.70 4.37 -4.52
N ALA A 211 13.48 4.15 -4.00
CA ALA A 211 13.28 3.37 -2.78
C ALA A 211 13.73 1.90 -2.94
N ILE A 212 13.48 1.30 -4.11
CA ILE A 212 13.92 -0.07 -4.43
C ILE A 212 15.44 -0.14 -4.47
N GLU A 213 16.09 0.78 -5.16
CA GLU A 213 17.56 0.84 -5.22
C GLU A 213 18.16 1.03 -3.84
N HIS A 214 17.59 1.94 -3.03
CA HIS A 214 18.06 2.17 -1.66
C HIS A 214 17.90 0.91 -0.80
N GLY A 215 16.73 0.30 -0.81
CA GLY A 215 16.45 -0.93 -0.06
C GLY A 215 17.34 -2.11 -0.48
N PHE A 216 17.65 -2.22 -1.79
CA PHE A 216 18.54 -3.25 -2.32
C PHE A 216 20.01 -3.00 -1.93
N LYS A 217 20.47 -1.76 -1.90
CA LYS A 217 21.83 -1.39 -1.47
C LYS A 217 22.06 -1.59 0.05
N ALA A 218 20.98 -1.56 0.83
CA ALA A 218 21.03 -1.69 2.29
C ALA A 218 21.15 -3.14 2.80
N VAL A 219 21.01 -4.15 1.94
CA VAL A 219 21.09 -5.55 2.35
C VAL A 219 22.52 -6.12 2.22
N PRO A 220 22.87 -7.14 3.04
CA PRO A 220 24.15 -7.85 2.90
C PRO A 220 24.32 -8.47 1.49
N PRO A 221 25.57 -8.61 1.00
CA PRO A 221 25.83 -9.13 -0.35
C PRO A 221 25.23 -10.51 -0.65
N GLU A 222 25.19 -11.40 0.34
CA GLU A 222 24.60 -12.73 0.19
C GLU A 222 23.08 -12.61 -0.04
N VAL A 223 22.41 -11.76 0.75
CA VAL A 223 20.98 -11.49 0.61
C VAL A 223 20.67 -10.83 -0.74
N ALA A 224 21.51 -9.88 -1.17
CA ALA A 224 21.36 -9.22 -2.48
C ALA A 224 21.48 -10.23 -3.63
N SER A 225 22.46 -11.15 -3.56
CA SER A 225 22.63 -12.23 -4.54
C SER A 225 21.40 -13.15 -4.63
N ASP A 226 20.80 -13.48 -3.48
CA ASP A 226 19.60 -14.30 -3.43
C ASP A 226 18.39 -13.57 -4.03
N ILE A 227 18.19 -12.29 -3.68
CA ILE A 227 17.12 -11.46 -4.22
C ILE A 227 17.25 -11.33 -5.75
N SER A 228 18.46 -11.15 -6.26
CA SER A 228 18.69 -11.03 -7.72
C SER A 228 18.29 -12.29 -8.48
N ARG A 229 18.39 -13.47 -7.84
CA ARG A 229 17.96 -14.75 -8.42
C ARG A 229 16.48 -15.06 -8.21
N ALA A 230 15.97 -14.81 -6.99
CA ALA A 230 14.59 -15.15 -6.62
C ALA A 230 13.57 -14.12 -7.17
N GLY A 231 14.03 -12.90 -7.41
CA GLY A 231 13.19 -11.77 -7.78
C GLY A 231 12.46 -11.14 -6.61
N VAL A 232 11.76 -10.05 -6.92
CA VAL A 232 11.04 -9.20 -5.97
C VAL A 232 9.54 -9.44 -6.11
N ALA A 233 8.85 -9.65 -5.00
CA ALA A 233 7.40 -9.82 -4.97
C ALA A 233 6.71 -8.47 -4.74
N LEU A 234 5.72 -8.13 -5.58
CA LEU A 234 4.89 -6.95 -5.45
C LEU A 234 3.54 -7.33 -4.83
N VAL A 235 3.12 -6.61 -3.79
CA VAL A 235 1.82 -6.73 -3.12
C VAL A 235 1.17 -5.36 -2.96
N GLY A 236 -0.07 -5.32 -2.48
CA GLY A 236 -0.85 -4.09 -2.35
C GLY A 236 -1.54 -3.68 -3.65
N GLY A 237 -2.39 -2.66 -3.57
CA GLY A 237 -3.18 -2.17 -4.71
C GLY A 237 -2.34 -1.59 -5.84
N GLY A 238 -1.22 -0.93 -5.50
CA GLY A 238 -0.31 -0.36 -6.49
C GLY A 238 0.41 -1.40 -7.35
N ALA A 239 0.54 -2.64 -6.87
CA ALA A 239 1.08 -3.76 -7.65
C ALA A 239 0.25 -4.10 -8.89
N LEU A 240 -1.02 -3.66 -8.93
CA LEU A 240 -1.94 -3.86 -10.06
C LEU A 240 -1.76 -2.84 -11.20
N LEU A 241 -0.90 -1.83 -11.02
CA LEU A 241 -0.61 -0.88 -12.09
C LEU A 241 -0.03 -1.61 -13.30
N ARG A 242 -0.68 -1.44 -14.45
CA ARG A 242 -0.35 -2.18 -15.66
C ARG A 242 1.09 -1.91 -16.10
N GLY A 243 1.83 -2.97 -16.37
CA GLY A 243 3.21 -2.90 -16.83
C GLY A 243 4.24 -2.63 -15.74
N LEU A 244 3.83 -2.44 -14.46
CA LEU A 244 4.73 -2.11 -13.36
C LEU A 244 5.90 -3.11 -13.19
N PRO A 245 5.69 -4.44 -13.19
CA PRO A 245 6.82 -5.38 -13.07
C PRO A 245 7.86 -5.19 -14.16
N LYS A 246 7.42 -5.04 -15.40
CA LYS A 246 8.33 -4.87 -16.55
C LYS A 246 9.08 -3.54 -16.49
N PHE A 247 8.38 -2.47 -16.15
CA PHE A 247 8.98 -1.15 -15.95
C PHE A 247 10.07 -1.19 -14.87
N LEU A 248 9.78 -1.79 -13.72
CA LEU A 248 10.73 -1.90 -12.61
C LEU A 248 11.93 -2.78 -12.98
N GLU A 249 11.70 -3.89 -13.72
CA GLU A 249 12.78 -4.76 -14.21
C GLU A 249 13.76 -4.00 -15.12
N GLU A 250 13.24 -3.20 -16.05
CA GLU A 250 14.07 -2.40 -16.96
C GLU A 250 14.85 -1.30 -16.24
N ARG A 251 14.27 -0.74 -15.15
CA ARG A 251 14.89 0.35 -14.40
C ARG A 251 15.92 -0.14 -13.38
N THR A 252 15.73 -1.30 -12.77
CA THR A 252 16.55 -1.78 -11.64
C THR A 252 17.42 -2.99 -11.98
N GLY A 253 17.11 -3.71 -13.06
CA GLY A 253 17.77 -4.97 -13.42
C GLY A 253 17.37 -6.17 -12.55
N LEU A 254 16.41 -5.99 -11.62
CA LEU A 254 15.90 -7.08 -10.78
C LEU A 254 14.64 -7.69 -11.41
N PRO A 255 14.42 -9.00 -11.32
CA PRO A 255 13.16 -9.59 -11.78
C PRO A 255 12.02 -9.29 -10.80
N PHE A 256 10.83 -8.93 -11.31
CA PHE A 256 9.65 -8.60 -10.51
C PHE A 256 8.48 -9.50 -10.84
N ARG A 257 7.69 -9.84 -9.84
CA ARG A 257 6.41 -10.55 -10.01
C ARG A 257 5.34 -9.98 -9.09
N VAL A 258 4.11 -9.89 -9.61
CA VAL A 258 2.94 -9.58 -8.79
C VAL A 258 2.54 -10.85 -8.03
N ALA A 259 2.31 -10.72 -6.72
CA ALA A 259 1.83 -11.84 -5.92
C ALA A 259 0.41 -12.25 -6.33
N PRO A 260 0.02 -13.50 -6.15
CA PRO A 260 -1.39 -13.89 -6.26
C PRO A 260 -2.23 -13.07 -5.30
N GLU A 261 -3.37 -12.53 -5.79
CA GLU A 261 -4.31 -11.71 -4.98
C GLU A 261 -3.57 -10.61 -4.17
N PRO A 262 -2.87 -9.68 -4.83
CA PRO A 262 -1.96 -8.75 -4.17
C PRO A 262 -2.66 -7.80 -3.18
N LEU A 263 -3.95 -7.50 -3.38
CA LEU A 263 -4.78 -6.71 -2.47
C LEU A 263 -4.97 -7.40 -1.11
N ASP A 264 -5.07 -8.73 -1.11
CA ASP A 264 -5.36 -9.53 0.08
C ASP A 264 -4.11 -10.14 0.70
N ALA A 265 -2.93 -9.95 0.09
CA ALA A 265 -1.69 -10.58 0.51
C ALA A 265 -1.37 -10.33 1.98
N LEU A 266 -1.46 -9.08 2.45
CA LEU A 266 -1.19 -8.73 3.84
C LEU A 266 -2.16 -9.44 4.81
N ILE A 267 -3.46 -9.44 4.49
CA ILE A 267 -4.50 -10.08 5.33
C ILE A 267 -4.29 -11.58 5.38
N ARG A 268 -4.03 -12.21 4.24
CA ARG A 268 -3.78 -13.67 4.16
C ARG A 268 -2.53 -14.08 4.93
N GLY A 269 -1.45 -13.31 4.78
CA GLY A 269 -0.22 -13.51 5.53
C GLY A 269 -0.42 -13.30 7.02
N GLY A 270 -1.08 -12.21 7.42
CA GLY A 270 -1.43 -11.91 8.80
C GLY A 270 -2.30 -12.99 9.45
N GLN A 271 -3.27 -13.52 8.72
CA GLN A 271 -4.10 -14.63 9.17
C GLN A 271 -3.25 -15.91 9.38
N ALA A 272 -2.39 -16.24 8.44
CA ALA A 272 -1.52 -17.41 8.55
C ALA A 272 -0.54 -17.32 9.73
N LEU A 273 -0.02 -16.13 10.03
CA LEU A 273 0.89 -15.85 11.15
C LEU A 273 0.14 -15.69 12.48
N GLY A 274 -1.01 -15.04 12.49
CA GLY A 274 -1.80 -14.78 13.69
C GLY A 274 -2.45 -16.03 14.29
N LEU A 275 -2.75 -17.04 13.46
CA LEU A 275 -3.37 -18.30 13.91
C LEU A 275 -2.35 -19.35 14.37
N ARG A 276 -1.09 -19.27 13.92
CA ARG A 276 0.01 -20.16 14.35
C ARG A 276 0.74 -19.53 15.53
N GLY A 277 1.05 -20.33 16.55
CA GLY A 277 1.78 -19.91 17.76
C GLY A 277 3.06 -19.18 17.50
N ALA A 278 3.85 -18.54 18.05
CA ALA A 278 5.11 -17.81 17.91
C ALA A 278 5.27 -17.08 16.55
N VAL A 279 4.98 -15.78 16.55
CA VAL A 279 5.46 -14.85 15.51
C VAL A 279 6.79 -14.28 16.03
N PRO A 280 7.85 -14.21 15.23
CA PRO A 280 9.04 -13.46 15.59
C PRO A 280 8.64 -12.01 15.94
N GLN A 281 9.19 -11.48 17.03
CA GLN A 281 9.00 -10.07 17.33
C GLN A 281 9.54 -9.21 16.19
N PRO A 282 8.90 -8.07 15.89
CA PRO A 282 9.41 -7.15 14.89
C PRO A 282 10.87 -6.81 15.21
N ALA A 283 11.73 -6.88 14.20
CA ALA A 283 13.12 -6.50 14.35
C ALA A 283 13.21 -5.04 14.83
N PRO A 284 14.14 -4.73 15.74
CA PRO A 284 14.39 -3.34 16.11
C PRO A 284 14.78 -2.54 14.88
N ALA A 285 14.42 -1.25 14.86
CA ALA A 285 14.80 -0.36 13.77
C ALA A 285 16.31 -0.42 13.54
N PRO A 286 16.79 -0.48 12.28
CA PRO A 286 18.21 -0.38 12.01
C PRO A 286 18.74 0.92 12.61
N ALA A 287 19.86 0.84 13.35
CA ALA A 287 20.53 2.00 13.90
C ALA A 287 20.99 2.90 12.74
N GLY A 288 20.39 4.08 12.61
CA GLY A 288 20.79 5.13 11.67
C GLY A 288 19.94 5.20 10.42
N GLY A 289 18.96 6.06 10.47
CA GLY A 289 18.18 6.53 9.32
C GLY A 289 17.55 7.87 9.73
N GLU A 290 18.37 8.95 9.75
CA GLU A 290 17.91 10.33 9.61
C GLU A 290 17.74 10.68 8.13
#